data_7a30ac57a172f24d548f40a298e939f8
#
_entry.id   7a30ac57a172f24d548f40a298e939f8
#
_cell.length_a   1.000
_cell.length_b   1.000
_cell.length_c   1.000
_cell.angle_alpha   90.00
_cell.angle_beta   90.00
_cell.angle_gamma   90.00
#
_symmetry.space_group_name_H-M   'P 1'
#
loop_
_entity.id
_entity.type
_entity.pdbx_description
1 polymer ?
#
loop_
_entity_poly.entity_id
_entity_poly.type
_entity_poly.pdbx_seq_one_letter_code
_entity_poly.pdbx_strand_id
1 'polypeptide(L)'
;MEINSIIPSAIVSYKYGSTVYGTNGDKSDEDIISIVPDNFEGMTEDEKHCIIDKYDVTLYKESYFIEKIKNYSIDALECIFLPSNMIDGDNKYLEYFQLDLPTLRSSISAICSNSYVKAKKKLIVEKDYDFYKAMKSLFHSIRIFEFGWQIAMFGRIINYQACNHVWDMISQETSTDWMYYHQKYKPIWNKYHSSFVEVANKEFKEKCLPWK
;
A
#
# COMPACT_ATOMS: atom_id res chain seq x y z
N MET A 1 -9.37 -4.99 -21.06
CA MET A 1 -7.99 -5.17 -21.58
C MET A 1 -7.27 -5.99 -20.52
N GLU A 2 -6.70 -7.09 -20.90
CA GLU A 2 -5.91 -7.93 -20.00
C GLU A 2 -4.61 -7.19 -19.67
N ILE A 3 -4.30 -7.03 -18.38
CA ILE A 3 -3.12 -6.27 -17.92
C ILE A 3 -1.84 -6.93 -18.42
N ASN A 4 -1.82 -8.27 -18.52
CA ASN A 4 -0.69 -9.04 -19.08
C ASN A 4 -0.37 -8.71 -20.55
N SER A 5 -1.28 -8.04 -21.28
CA SER A 5 -0.93 -7.52 -22.62
C SER A 5 0.06 -6.34 -22.56
N ILE A 6 0.21 -5.70 -21.39
CA ILE A 6 1.14 -4.59 -21.17
C ILE A 6 2.56 -5.11 -20.97
N ILE A 7 2.70 -6.20 -20.20
CA ILE A 7 3.97 -6.89 -19.94
C ILE A 7 3.77 -8.38 -20.24
N PRO A 8 3.92 -8.81 -21.51
CA PRO A 8 3.63 -10.20 -21.92
C PRO A 8 4.44 -11.28 -21.18
N SER A 9 5.59 -10.89 -20.60
CA SER A 9 6.45 -11.81 -19.84
C SER A 9 6.17 -11.78 -18.34
N ALA A 10 5.16 -11.04 -17.87
CA ALA A 10 4.79 -11.03 -16.46
C ALA A 10 4.22 -12.39 -16.05
N ILE A 11 4.61 -12.86 -14.87
CA ILE A 11 4.03 -14.04 -14.23
C ILE A 11 2.61 -13.71 -13.75
N VAL A 12 2.47 -12.53 -13.15
CA VAL A 12 1.19 -11.96 -12.67
C VAL A 12 1.30 -10.46 -12.64
N SER A 13 0.17 -9.78 -12.85
CA SER A 13 0.04 -8.34 -12.74
C SER A 13 -1.13 -7.97 -11.84
N TYR A 14 -0.94 -6.95 -11.03
CA TYR A 14 -1.89 -6.45 -10.04
C TYR A 14 -2.29 -5.02 -10.39
N LYS A 15 -3.58 -4.71 -10.36
CA LYS A 15 -4.01 -3.31 -10.25
C LYS A 15 -3.51 -2.74 -8.93
N TYR A 16 -3.11 -1.48 -8.94
CA TYR A 16 -2.56 -0.85 -7.75
C TYR A 16 -3.06 0.60 -7.59
N GLY A 17 -2.68 1.24 -6.51
CA GLY A 17 -2.88 2.66 -6.30
C GLY A 17 -4.33 3.10 -6.16
N SER A 18 -4.61 4.30 -6.64
CA SER A 18 -5.90 5.00 -6.43
C SER A 18 -7.10 4.23 -6.98
N THR A 19 -6.93 3.45 -8.03
CA THR A 19 -7.97 2.59 -8.61
C THR A 19 -8.45 1.53 -7.63
N VAL A 20 -7.53 0.91 -6.89
CA VAL A 20 -7.85 -0.11 -5.88
C VAL A 20 -8.56 0.50 -4.69
N TYR A 21 -8.13 1.70 -4.28
CA TYR A 21 -8.69 2.39 -3.12
C TYR A 21 -9.99 3.14 -3.42
N GLY A 22 -10.38 3.27 -4.70
CA GLY A 22 -11.53 4.07 -5.10
C GLY A 22 -11.36 5.56 -4.84
N THR A 23 -10.11 6.05 -4.89
CA THR A 23 -9.76 7.47 -4.73
C THR A 23 -9.23 8.09 -6.02
N ASN A 24 -9.38 7.39 -7.14
CA ASN A 24 -9.00 7.86 -8.46
C ASN A 24 -9.97 8.95 -8.94
N GLY A 25 -9.41 9.96 -9.59
CA GLY A 25 -10.14 10.99 -10.34
C GLY A 25 -9.95 10.81 -11.85
N ASP A 26 -10.62 11.64 -12.64
CA ASP A 26 -10.60 11.58 -14.12
C ASP A 26 -9.20 11.68 -14.75
N LYS A 27 -8.24 12.22 -14.01
CA LYS A 27 -6.84 12.39 -14.44
C LYS A 27 -5.85 11.49 -13.71
N SER A 28 -6.34 10.50 -12.96
CA SER A 28 -5.46 9.56 -12.26
C SER A 28 -4.82 8.60 -13.24
N ASP A 29 -3.51 8.40 -13.09
CA ASP A 29 -2.79 7.33 -13.77
C ASP A 29 -3.33 5.97 -13.32
N GLU A 30 -3.21 4.96 -14.18
CA GLU A 30 -3.50 3.59 -13.81
C GLU A 30 -2.20 2.92 -13.33
N ASP A 31 -2.10 2.72 -12.02
CA ASP A 31 -0.94 2.08 -11.40
C ASP A 31 -1.04 0.55 -11.53
N ILE A 32 0.06 -0.09 -11.93
CA ILE A 32 0.18 -1.56 -12.06
C ILE A 32 1.47 -2.01 -11.38
N ILE A 33 1.39 -3.12 -10.65
CA ILE A 33 2.57 -3.86 -10.19
C ILE A 33 2.59 -5.19 -10.93
N SER A 34 3.69 -5.48 -11.64
CA SER A 34 3.88 -6.73 -12.38
C SER A 34 5.10 -7.48 -11.86
N ILE A 35 4.93 -8.78 -11.67
CA ILE A 35 5.99 -9.67 -11.23
C ILE A 35 6.55 -10.38 -12.45
N VAL A 36 7.85 -10.30 -12.62
CA VAL A 36 8.58 -10.90 -13.75
C VAL A 36 9.60 -11.94 -13.26
N PRO A 37 10.00 -12.90 -14.11
CA PRO A 37 11.06 -13.84 -13.76
C PRO A 37 12.36 -13.13 -13.39
N ASP A 38 13.17 -13.73 -12.52
CA ASP A 38 14.44 -13.15 -12.06
C ASP A 38 15.44 -12.89 -13.20
N ASN A 39 15.36 -13.65 -14.27
CA ASN A 39 16.17 -13.49 -15.48
C ASN A 39 15.51 -12.60 -16.55
N PHE A 40 14.50 -11.80 -16.18
CA PHE A 40 13.81 -10.92 -17.13
C PHE A 40 14.78 -9.94 -17.79
N GLU A 41 14.84 -9.95 -19.12
CA GLU A 41 15.73 -9.09 -19.90
C GLU A 41 15.35 -7.61 -19.73
N GLY A 42 16.37 -6.77 -19.55
CA GLY A 42 16.18 -5.31 -19.38
C GLY A 42 15.94 -4.86 -17.93
N MET A 43 16.09 -5.76 -16.95
CA MET A 43 16.14 -5.42 -15.52
C MET A 43 17.46 -5.89 -14.90
N THR A 44 18.31 -4.92 -14.54
CA THR A 44 19.53 -5.18 -13.76
C THR A 44 19.25 -5.13 -12.26
N GLU A 45 18.31 -4.28 -11.84
CA GLU A 45 17.86 -4.12 -10.46
C GLU A 45 16.65 -5.02 -10.17
N ASP A 46 16.33 -5.20 -8.90
CA ASP A 46 15.22 -6.04 -8.46
C ASP A 46 13.84 -5.36 -8.61
N GLU A 47 13.86 -4.02 -8.75
CA GLU A 47 12.71 -3.16 -8.97
C GLU A 47 12.97 -2.20 -10.11
N LYS A 48 11.96 -1.97 -10.96
CA LYS A 48 12.02 -0.97 -12.04
C LYS A 48 10.69 -0.27 -12.21
N HIS A 49 10.72 1.05 -12.31
CA HIS A 49 9.57 1.87 -12.69
C HIS A 49 9.63 2.24 -14.17
N CYS A 50 8.52 2.16 -14.85
CA CYS A 50 8.39 2.62 -16.23
C CYS A 50 6.95 3.07 -16.53
N ILE A 51 6.81 3.98 -17.47
CA ILE A 51 5.51 4.39 -18.01
C ILE A 51 5.32 3.68 -19.34
N ILE A 52 4.24 2.96 -19.50
CA ILE A 52 3.85 2.27 -20.73
C ILE A 52 2.45 2.75 -21.10
N ASP A 53 2.35 3.52 -22.17
CA ASP A 53 1.15 4.24 -22.58
C ASP A 53 0.60 5.13 -21.44
N LYS A 54 -0.53 4.78 -20.86
CA LYS A 54 -1.19 5.46 -19.74
C LYS A 54 -0.94 4.81 -18.37
N TYR A 55 -0.16 3.75 -18.34
CA TYR A 55 0.06 2.96 -17.12
C TYR A 55 1.38 3.35 -16.46
N ASP A 56 1.33 3.59 -15.15
CA ASP A 56 2.52 3.67 -14.30
C ASP A 56 2.82 2.25 -13.78
N VAL A 57 3.88 1.65 -14.29
CA VAL A 57 4.18 0.24 -14.06
C VAL A 57 5.40 0.08 -13.17
N THR A 58 5.22 -0.61 -12.06
CA THR A 58 6.32 -1.09 -11.23
C THR A 58 6.55 -2.57 -11.51
N LEU A 59 7.76 -2.91 -11.92
CA LEU A 59 8.20 -4.29 -12.11
C LEU A 59 8.99 -4.77 -10.90
N TYR A 60 8.66 -5.94 -10.39
CA TYR A 60 9.46 -6.64 -9.38
C TYR A 60 9.93 -7.98 -9.93
N LYS A 61 11.21 -8.32 -9.71
CA LYS A 61 11.68 -9.70 -9.87
C LYS A 61 10.97 -10.62 -8.87
N GLU A 62 10.71 -11.85 -9.27
CA GLU A 62 9.93 -12.81 -8.47
C GLU A 62 10.54 -13.04 -7.08
N SER A 63 11.84 -13.31 -7.02
CA SER A 63 12.53 -13.52 -5.73
C SER A 63 12.44 -12.32 -4.81
N TYR A 64 12.59 -11.11 -5.34
CA TYR A 64 12.47 -9.86 -4.60
C TYR A 64 11.04 -9.61 -4.10
N PHE A 65 10.02 -9.91 -4.91
CA PHE A 65 8.63 -9.79 -4.49
C PHE A 65 8.30 -10.75 -3.33
N ILE A 66 8.80 -11.98 -3.39
CA ILE A 66 8.68 -12.96 -2.29
C ILE A 66 9.36 -12.44 -1.01
N GLU A 67 10.54 -11.82 -1.13
CA GLU A 67 11.21 -11.19 0.00
C GLU A 67 10.40 -10.03 0.58
N LYS A 68 9.81 -9.17 -0.27
CA LYS A 68 8.92 -8.08 0.16
C LYS A 68 7.72 -8.62 0.96
N ILE A 69 7.11 -9.73 0.55
CA ILE A 69 6.02 -10.37 1.30
C ILE A 69 6.49 -10.81 2.69
N LYS A 70 7.63 -11.51 2.76
CA LYS A 70 8.19 -12.00 4.03
C LYS A 70 8.60 -10.86 4.97
N ASN A 71 9.00 -9.71 4.42
CA ASN A 71 9.36 -8.51 5.17
C ASN A 71 8.16 -7.59 5.44
N TYR A 72 6.93 -8.01 5.12
CA TYR A 72 5.70 -7.23 5.31
C TYR A 72 5.72 -5.86 4.63
N SER A 73 6.31 -5.77 3.44
CA SER A 73 6.22 -4.57 2.61
C SER A 73 4.77 -4.35 2.20
N ILE A 74 4.23 -3.16 2.48
CA ILE A 74 2.79 -2.93 2.35
C ILE A 74 2.31 -3.07 0.91
N ASP A 75 3.11 -2.64 -0.06
CA ASP A 75 2.79 -2.75 -1.48
C ASP A 75 2.65 -4.21 -1.95
N ALA A 76 3.52 -5.11 -1.45
CA ALA A 76 3.41 -6.53 -1.72
C ALA A 76 2.18 -7.16 -1.03
N LEU A 77 1.92 -6.78 0.24
CA LEU A 77 0.73 -7.26 0.96
C LEU A 77 -0.57 -6.78 0.31
N GLU A 78 -0.61 -5.53 -0.14
CA GLU A 78 -1.75 -5.01 -0.88
C GLU A 78 -2.02 -5.84 -2.15
N CYS A 79 -0.98 -6.24 -2.89
CA CYS A 79 -1.11 -7.05 -4.10
C CYS A 79 -1.67 -8.45 -3.82
N ILE A 80 -1.08 -9.19 -2.89
CA ILE A 80 -1.44 -10.59 -2.66
C ILE A 80 -2.85 -10.79 -2.09
N PHE A 81 -3.42 -9.75 -1.46
CA PHE A 81 -4.77 -9.78 -0.89
C PHE A 81 -5.84 -9.20 -1.80
N LEU A 82 -5.49 -8.75 -3.02
CA LEU A 82 -6.47 -8.24 -3.98
C LEU A 82 -7.53 -9.28 -4.36
N PRO A 83 -8.76 -8.84 -4.65
CA PRO A 83 -9.75 -9.71 -5.24
C PRO A 83 -9.34 -10.10 -6.67
N SER A 84 -9.75 -11.29 -7.11
CA SER A 84 -9.30 -11.89 -8.37
C SER A 84 -9.58 -11.04 -9.62
N ASN A 85 -10.62 -10.20 -9.60
CA ASN A 85 -10.93 -9.29 -10.72
C ASN A 85 -9.96 -8.10 -10.86
N MET A 86 -9.03 -7.94 -9.92
CA MET A 86 -7.94 -6.95 -9.94
C MET A 86 -6.57 -7.56 -10.17
N ILE A 87 -6.52 -8.86 -10.45
CA ILE A 87 -5.31 -9.64 -10.68
C ILE A 87 -5.39 -10.26 -12.07
N ASP A 88 -4.31 -10.16 -12.81
CA ASP A 88 -4.17 -10.81 -14.11
C ASP A 88 -3.00 -11.80 -14.06
N GLY A 89 -3.28 -13.10 -14.13
CA GLY A 89 -2.35 -14.19 -13.93
C GLY A 89 -2.63 -15.00 -12.65
N ASP A 90 -1.69 -15.90 -12.32
CA ASP A 90 -1.81 -16.79 -11.17
C ASP A 90 -1.22 -16.17 -9.90
N ASN A 91 -2.08 -15.86 -8.93
CA ASN A 91 -1.67 -15.30 -7.64
C ASN A 91 -1.23 -16.39 -6.64
N LYS A 92 -0.18 -17.10 -6.98
CA LYS A 92 0.44 -18.14 -6.11
C LYS A 92 1.15 -17.56 -4.87
N TYR A 93 1.37 -16.26 -4.81
CA TYR A 93 2.26 -15.63 -3.82
C TYR A 93 1.67 -15.53 -2.41
N LEU A 94 0.38 -15.77 -2.25
CA LEU A 94 -0.26 -15.83 -0.92
C LEU A 94 0.36 -16.93 -0.04
N GLU A 95 0.90 -18.00 -0.62
CA GLU A 95 1.56 -19.10 0.10
C GLU A 95 2.83 -18.66 0.87
N TYR A 96 3.47 -17.57 0.44
CA TYR A 96 4.66 -17.02 1.11
C TYR A 96 4.35 -16.10 2.29
N PHE A 97 3.07 -15.76 2.48
CA PHE A 97 2.63 -14.94 3.61
C PHE A 97 2.33 -15.82 4.83
N GLN A 98 2.99 -15.55 5.94
CA GLN A 98 2.70 -16.13 7.24
C GLN A 98 2.53 -14.98 8.23
N LEU A 99 1.39 -14.94 8.95
CA LEU A 99 1.12 -13.85 9.88
C LEU A 99 2.02 -13.94 11.11
N ASP A 100 2.91 -12.96 11.27
CA ASP A 100 3.69 -12.71 12.49
C ASP A 100 3.39 -11.28 12.96
N LEU A 101 2.65 -11.16 14.06
CA LEU A 101 2.16 -9.88 14.56
C LEU A 101 3.27 -8.91 14.97
N PRO A 102 4.36 -9.32 15.64
CA PRO A 102 5.49 -8.44 15.94
C PRO A 102 6.13 -7.84 14.70
N THR A 103 6.40 -8.63 13.67
CA THR A 103 7.00 -8.16 12.41
C THR A 103 6.04 -7.26 11.65
N LEU A 104 4.74 -7.63 11.54
CA LEU A 104 3.71 -6.78 10.95
C LEU A 104 3.64 -5.43 11.66
N ARG A 105 3.63 -5.42 13.01
CA ARG A 105 3.57 -4.19 13.79
C ARG A 105 4.76 -3.28 13.52
N SER A 106 5.95 -3.85 13.49
CA SER A 106 7.19 -3.08 13.23
C SER A 106 7.19 -2.45 11.84
N SER A 107 6.89 -3.25 10.80
CA SER A 107 6.86 -2.80 9.41
C SER A 107 5.80 -1.71 9.19
N ILE A 108 4.55 -1.96 9.57
CA ILE A 108 3.44 -1.00 9.39
C ILE A 108 3.71 0.31 10.13
N SER A 109 4.18 0.25 11.39
CA SER A 109 4.47 1.46 12.17
C SER A 109 5.59 2.30 11.56
N ALA A 110 6.64 1.66 11.02
CA ALA A 110 7.73 2.34 10.35
C ALA A 110 7.24 3.05 9.06
N ILE A 111 6.47 2.34 8.23
CA ILE A 111 5.96 2.90 6.96
C ILE A 111 5.01 4.07 7.23
N CYS A 112 4.07 3.94 8.18
CA CYS A 112 3.16 5.02 8.55
C CYS A 112 3.90 6.26 9.06
N SER A 113 4.92 6.07 9.92
CA SER A 113 5.75 7.15 10.43
C SER A 113 6.53 7.85 9.32
N ASN A 114 7.14 7.09 8.42
CA ASN A 114 7.87 7.63 7.28
C ASN A 114 6.94 8.41 6.33
N SER A 115 5.74 7.91 6.07
CA SER A 115 4.74 8.59 5.24
C SER A 115 4.27 9.89 5.88
N TYR A 116 4.08 9.92 7.20
CA TYR A 116 3.72 11.13 7.95
C TYR A 116 4.84 12.18 7.88
N VAL A 117 6.10 11.75 8.05
CA VAL A 117 7.27 12.65 7.90
C VAL A 117 7.40 13.15 6.47
N LYS A 118 7.13 12.30 5.45
CA LYS A 118 7.12 12.69 4.04
C LYS A 118 6.07 13.78 3.78
N ALA A 119 4.86 13.63 4.32
CA ALA A 119 3.80 14.64 4.21
C ALA A 119 4.28 16.00 4.76
N LYS A 120 4.89 16.01 5.96
CA LYS A 120 5.47 17.21 6.55
C LYS A 120 6.53 17.82 5.64
N LYS A 121 7.51 17.04 5.17
CA LYS A 121 8.58 17.54 4.31
C LYS A 121 8.06 18.19 3.04
N LYS A 122 7.05 17.58 2.41
CA LYS A 122 6.42 18.09 1.17
C LYS A 122 5.71 19.43 1.36
N LEU A 123 5.36 19.83 2.59
CA LEU A 123 4.76 21.15 2.87
C LEU A 123 5.78 22.19 3.35
N ILE A 124 6.83 21.79 4.09
CA ILE A 124 7.71 22.77 4.75
C ILE A 124 9.05 22.96 4.08
N VAL A 125 9.50 22.02 3.23
CA VAL A 125 10.81 22.14 2.55
C VAL A 125 10.60 22.72 1.17
N GLU A 126 11.01 23.97 0.97
CA GLU A 126 10.77 24.74 -0.25
C GLU A 126 11.18 24.00 -1.54
N LYS A 127 12.37 23.42 -1.56
CA LYS A 127 12.89 22.66 -2.72
C LYS A 127 12.17 21.33 -2.96
N ASP A 128 11.38 20.84 -2.00
CA ASP A 128 10.66 19.57 -2.03
C ASP A 128 9.13 19.78 -1.97
N TYR A 129 8.67 21.04 -2.03
CA TYR A 129 7.26 21.40 -1.89
C TYR A 129 6.40 20.75 -2.97
N ASP A 130 5.40 19.99 -2.51
CA ASP A 130 4.39 19.37 -3.36
C ASP A 130 3.14 19.12 -2.52
N PHE A 131 2.18 20.03 -2.60
CA PHE A 131 0.97 19.98 -1.82
C PHE A 131 0.17 18.69 -2.02
N TYR A 132 0.00 18.28 -3.29
CA TYR A 132 -0.78 17.08 -3.59
C TYR A 132 -0.12 15.81 -3.04
N LYS A 133 1.19 15.68 -3.22
CA LYS A 133 1.94 14.54 -2.63
C LYS A 133 1.98 14.60 -1.11
N ALA A 134 1.93 15.80 -0.50
CA ALA A 134 1.80 15.92 0.95
C ALA A 134 0.48 15.34 1.44
N MET A 135 -0.64 15.70 0.81
CA MET A 135 -1.97 15.21 1.18
C MET A 135 -2.10 13.71 0.95
N LYS A 136 -1.63 13.20 -0.18
CA LYS A 136 -1.55 11.74 -0.44
C LYS A 136 -0.72 11.01 0.62
N SER A 137 0.44 11.55 1.01
CA SER A 137 1.31 10.94 2.02
C SER A 137 0.70 10.96 3.41
N LEU A 138 -0.01 12.03 3.78
CA LEU A 138 -0.74 12.14 5.04
C LEU A 138 -1.86 11.09 5.10
N PHE A 139 -2.69 11.00 4.07
CA PHE A 139 -3.73 9.97 3.95
C PHE A 139 -3.14 8.55 4.00
N HIS A 140 -2.10 8.30 3.22
CA HIS A 140 -1.42 7.01 3.15
C HIS A 140 -0.90 6.57 4.53
N SER A 141 -0.38 7.50 5.34
CA SER A 141 0.10 7.20 6.70
C SER A 141 -1.01 6.73 7.65
N ILE A 142 -2.27 7.07 7.38
CA ILE A 142 -3.45 6.65 8.17
C ILE A 142 -4.00 5.33 7.61
N ARG A 143 -4.18 5.25 6.28
CA ARG A 143 -4.71 4.07 5.59
C ARG A 143 -3.91 2.81 5.86
N ILE A 144 -2.57 2.92 5.89
CA ILE A 144 -1.71 1.76 6.16
C ILE A 144 -1.95 1.19 7.55
N PHE A 145 -2.24 1.99 8.57
CA PHE A 145 -2.65 1.47 9.87
C PHE A 145 -3.95 0.67 9.80
N GLU A 146 -4.92 1.14 9.02
CA GLU A 146 -6.17 0.40 8.81
C GLU A 146 -5.89 -0.94 8.13
N PHE A 147 -5.04 -0.99 7.11
CA PHE A 147 -4.66 -2.25 6.47
C PHE A 147 -3.92 -3.17 7.45
N GLY A 148 -2.98 -2.63 8.24
CA GLY A 148 -2.31 -3.39 9.29
C GLY A 148 -3.29 -3.96 10.32
N TRP A 149 -4.31 -3.19 10.72
CA TRP A 149 -5.37 -3.64 11.61
C TRP A 149 -6.18 -4.77 10.99
N GLN A 150 -6.59 -4.65 9.72
CA GLN A 150 -7.32 -5.70 9.02
C GLN A 150 -6.49 -6.98 8.89
N ILE A 151 -5.20 -6.88 8.54
CA ILE A 151 -4.31 -8.04 8.45
C ILE A 151 -4.16 -8.69 9.83
N ALA A 152 -3.97 -7.91 10.90
CA ALA A 152 -3.85 -8.45 12.25
C ALA A 152 -5.13 -9.15 12.73
N MET A 153 -6.31 -8.67 12.34
CA MET A 153 -7.62 -9.20 12.74
C MET A 153 -8.08 -10.39 11.88
N PHE A 154 -7.85 -10.31 10.57
CA PHE A 154 -8.47 -11.21 9.59
C PHE A 154 -7.44 -12.03 8.79
N GLY A 155 -6.13 -11.79 9.00
CA GLY A 155 -5.06 -12.41 8.22
C GLY A 155 -4.91 -11.83 6.81
N ARG A 156 -5.71 -10.82 6.43
CA ARG A 156 -5.71 -10.19 5.08
C ARG A 156 -6.36 -8.82 5.07
N ILE A 157 -6.17 -8.08 4.00
CA ILE A 157 -6.95 -6.87 3.71
C ILE A 157 -8.30 -7.30 3.12
N ILE A 158 -9.41 -6.87 3.73
CA ILE A 158 -10.77 -7.21 3.31
C ILE A 158 -11.52 -6.01 2.71
N ASN A 159 -11.07 -4.78 3.03
CA ASN A 159 -11.69 -3.56 2.53
C ASN A 159 -10.62 -2.49 2.26
N TYR A 160 -10.29 -2.28 1.00
CA TYR A 160 -9.33 -1.27 0.57
C TYR A 160 -9.85 0.17 0.68
N GLN A 161 -11.17 0.35 0.85
CA GLN A 161 -11.84 1.65 0.91
C GLN A 161 -12.21 2.09 2.34
N ALA A 162 -11.85 1.31 3.35
CA ALA A 162 -12.25 1.55 4.74
C ALA A 162 -11.93 2.96 5.27
N CYS A 163 -10.85 3.57 4.77
CA CYS A 163 -10.38 4.90 5.15
C CYS A 163 -10.82 6.04 4.22
N ASN A 164 -11.65 5.82 3.21
CA ASN A 164 -11.95 6.85 2.20
C ASN A 164 -12.57 8.11 2.79
N HIS A 165 -13.35 8.01 3.86
CA HIS A 165 -13.87 9.17 4.59
C HIS A 165 -12.76 10.12 5.09
N VAL A 166 -11.56 9.60 5.38
CA VAL A 166 -10.39 10.44 5.75
C VAL A 166 -9.84 11.13 4.51
N TRP A 167 -9.81 10.45 3.35
CA TRP A 167 -9.42 11.06 2.08
C TRP A 167 -10.37 12.17 1.66
N ASP A 168 -11.67 11.95 1.82
CA ASP A 168 -12.70 12.95 1.51
C ASP A 168 -12.50 14.24 2.34
N MET A 169 -12.05 14.11 3.59
CA MET A 169 -11.69 15.26 4.43
C MET A 169 -10.40 15.93 3.95
N ILE A 170 -9.33 15.15 3.73
CA ILE A 170 -8.00 15.67 3.39
C ILE A 170 -7.99 16.31 2.01
N SER A 171 -8.68 15.73 1.03
CA SER A 171 -8.69 16.20 -0.36
C SER A 171 -9.38 17.55 -0.57
N GLN A 172 -10.22 17.97 0.38
CA GLN A 172 -10.89 19.27 0.37
C GLN A 172 -10.08 20.38 1.03
N GLU A 173 -8.95 20.04 1.65
CA GLU A 173 -8.11 21.02 2.35
C GLU A 173 -7.32 21.88 1.38
N THR A 174 -7.15 23.14 1.75
CA THR A 174 -6.41 24.13 0.96
C THR A 174 -5.30 24.83 1.74
N SER A 175 -5.18 24.59 3.04
CA SER A 175 -4.13 25.18 3.87
C SER A 175 -2.75 24.70 3.42
N THR A 176 -1.78 25.61 3.39
CA THR A 176 -0.38 25.27 3.16
C THR A 176 0.43 25.14 4.46
N ASP A 177 -0.21 25.36 5.60
CA ASP A 177 0.44 25.29 6.92
C ASP A 177 0.43 23.88 7.48
N TRP A 178 1.62 23.33 7.69
CA TRP A 178 1.78 22.02 8.30
C TRP A 178 1.18 21.95 9.71
N MET A 179 1.25 23.01 10.51
CA MET A 179 0.71 22.99 11.87
C MET A 179 -0.80 22.82 11.88
N TYR A 180 -1.50 23.37 10.88
CA TYR A 180 -2.92 23.11 10.68
C TYR A 180 -3.21 21.62 10.51
N TYR A 181 -2.47 20.95 9.59
CA TYR A 181 -2.64 19.51 9.36
C TYR A 181 -2.24 18.66 10.57
N HIS A 182 -1.16 19.04 11.23
CA HIS A 182 -0.72 18.35 12.44
C HIS A 182 -1.78 18.39 13.54
N GLN A 183 -2.35 19.55 13.84
CA GLN A 183 -3.38 19.69 14.86
C GLN A 183 -4.66 18.93 14.49
N LYS A 184 -5.08 18.98 13.24
CA LYS A 184 -6.34 18.37 12.77
C LYS A 184 -6.25 16.86 12.62
N TYR A 185 -5.17 16.35 12.02
CA TYR A 185 -5.06 14.95 11.61
C TYR A 185 -4.20 14.08 12.53
N LYS A 186 -3.34 14.64 13.38
CA LYS A 186 -2.56 13.84 14.34
C LYS A 186 -3.42 13.07 15.33
N PRO A 187 -4.54 13.59 15.84
CA PRO A 187 -5.46 12.82 16.68
C PRO A 187 -6.07 11.63 15.94
N ILE A 188 -6.44 11.80 14.66
CA ILE A 188 -6.95 10.71 13.80
C ILE A 188 -5.87 9.67 13.60
N TRP A 189 -4.66 10.08 13.21
CA TRP A 189 -3.50 9.21 13.04
C TRP A 189 -3.22 8.40 14.32
N ASN A 190 -3.24 9.05 15.49
CA ASN A 190 -3.02 8.39 16.78
C ASN A 190 -4.11 7.36 17.07
N LYS A 191 -5.38 7.62 16.73
CA LYS A 191 -6.49 6.69 16.90
C LYS A 191 -6.25 5.40 16.09
N TYR A 192 -5.94 5.54 14.79
CA TYR A 192 -5.67 4.39 13.93
C TYR A 192 -4.44 3.61 14.39
N HIS A 193 -3.36 4.31 14.75
CA HIS A 193 -2.17 3.70 15.34
C HIS A 193 -2.50 2.89 16.60
N SER A 194 -3.23 3.48 17.55
CA SER A 194 -3.57 2.81 18.82
C SER A 194 -4.45 1.59 18.59
N SER A 195 -5.46 1.69 17.72
CA SER A 195 -6.32 0.55 17.36
C SER A 195 -5.53 -0.59 16.73
N PHE A 196 -4.60 -0.27 15.81
CA PHE A 196 -3.73 -1.28 15.20
C PHE A 196 -2.80 -1.92 16.24
N VAL A 197 -2.09 -1.12 17.04
CA VAL A 197 -1.14 -1.63 18.04
C VAL A 197 -1.84 -2.48 19.11
N GLU A 198 -3.05 -2.11 19.51
CA GLU A 198 -3.85 -2.91 20.44
C GLU A 198 -4.07 -4.34 19.92
N VAL A 199 -4.45 -4.47 18.64
CA VAL A 199 -4.70 -5.78 18.04
C VAL A 199 -3.40 -6.54 17.78
N ALA A 200 -2.37 -5.85 17.26
CA ALA A 200 -1.08 -6.46 16.95
C ALA A 200 -0.28 -6.90 18.20
N ASN A 201 -0.67 -6.44 19.39
CA ASN A 201 -0.09 -6.88 20.67
C ASN A 201 -0.86 -8.02 21.34
N LYS A 202 -2.05 -8.39 20.85
CA LYS A 202 -2.77 -9.53 21.38
C LYS A 202 -2.04 -10.81 20.99
N GLU A 203 -1.71 -11.64 21.97
CA GLU A 203 -1.27 -13.02 21.69
C GLU A 203 -2.37 -13.68 20.86
N PHE A 204 -1.97 -14.26 19.75
CA PHE A 204 -2.87 -14.94 18.83
C PHE A 204 -3.40 -16.18 19.55
N LYS A 205 -4.46 -16.06 20.34
CA LYS A 205 -5.23 -17.19 20.80
C LYS A 205 -5.95 -17.75 19.60
N GLU A 206 -5.45 -18.88 19.10
CA GLU A 206 -5.99 -19.76 18.08
C GLU A 206 -7.47 -19.52 17.74
N LYS A 207 -7.73 -18.74 16.73
CA LYS A 207 -8.95 -18.75 15.93
C LYS A 207 -8.58 -18.59 14.46
N CYS A 208 -7.72 -19.47 14.00
CA CYS A 208 -7.65 -19.74 12.57
C CYS A 208 -8.96 -20.42 12.20
N LEU A 209 -9.87 -19.66 11.60
CA LEU A 209 -10.97 -20.27 10.85
C LEU A 209 -10.34 -21.02 9.67
N PRO A 210 -10.63 -22.32 9.52
CA PRO A 210 -10.11 -23.08 8.39
C PRO A 210 -10.68 -22.50 7.11
N TRP A 211 -9.80 -22.20 6.21
CA TRP A 211 -10.14 -21.83 4.83
C TRP A 211 -10.81 -23.03 4.16
N LYS A 212 -12.09 -22.91 3.84
CA LYS A 212 -12.77 -23.77 2.87
C LYS A 212 -13.13 -22.98 1.65
#